data_6407517ccdb2b0c271dca2f1f9eeae47
#
_entry.id   6407517ccdb2b0c271dca2f1f9eeae47
#
_cell.length_a   1.000
_cell.length_b   1.000
_cell.length_c   1.000
_cell.angle_alpha   90.00
_cell.angle_beta   90.00
_cell.angle_gamma   90.00
#
_symmetry.space_group_name_H-M   'P 1'
#
loop_
_entity.id
_entity.type
_entity.pdbx_description
1 polymer ?
#
loop_
_entity_poly.entity_id
_entity_poly.type
_entity_poly.pdbx_seq_one_letter_code
_entity_poly.pdbx_strand_id
1 'polypeptide(L)'
;MADTAYTIRPFPQELHRKAKATAALEGITLKELILKALAEYVDRQQSHMTGGKPTLEELLLKCEEDLERIVGPTEAKRLGKWREFKGNYLRLIPFVQWRLRAANEKIIHKLEREGGLSLERIALDYYPEFFNPSDLQEARIKLGIKEEL
;
A
#
# COMPACT_ATOMS: atom_id res chain seq x y z
N MET A 1 0.76 -19.00 -11.60
CA MET A 1 0.43 -17.60 -11.94
C MET A 1 0.44 -17.40 -13.43
N ALA A 2 -0.57 -16.73 -13.97
CA ALA A 2 -0.56 -16.36 -15.37
C ALA A 2 0.44 -15.23 -15.60
N ASP A 3 1.33 -15.39 -16.57
CA ASP A 3 2.26 -14.34 -16.94
C ASP A 3 1.51 -13.20 -17.64
N THR A 4 1.83 -11.98 -17.25
CA THR A 4 1.27 -10.79 -17.88
C THR A 4 2.28 -10.24 -18.88
N ALA A 5 1.83 -9.98 -20.10
CA ALA A 5 2.68 -9.40 -21.13
C ALA A 5 2.55 -7.88 -21.12
N TYR A 6 3.71 -7.21 -21.18
CA TYR A 6 3.78 -5.74 -21.28
C TYR A 6 4.53 -5.34 -22.54
N THR A 7 4.03 -4.31 -23.21
CA THR A 7 4.72 -3.68 -24.34
C THR A 7 5.06 -2.25 -23.99
N ILE A 8 6.33 -1.90 -24.11
CA ILE A 8 6.80 -0.55 -23.83
C ILE A 8 7.11 0.16 -25.15
N ARG A 9 6.37 1.21 -25.47
CA ARG A 9 6.60 1.98 -26.71
C ARG A 9 6.31 3.47 -26.44
N PRO A 10 7.21 4.40 -26.92
CA PRO A 10 8.51 4.11 -27.48
C PRO A 10 9.53 3.73 -26.40
N PHE A 11 10.48 2.88 -26.75
CA PHE A 11 11.59 2.53 -25.87
C PHE A 11 12.81 3.38 -26.27
N PRO A 12 13.48 4.08 -25.35
CA PRO A 12 14.65 4.91 -25.68
C PRO A 12 15.78 4.07 -26.28
N GLN A 13 16.22 4.43 -27.49
CA GLN A 13 17.24 3.65 -28.22
C GLN A 13 18.55 3.53 -27.44
N GLU A 14 18.99 4.60 -26.82
CA GLU A 14 20.24 4.59 -26.07
C GLU A 14 20.18 3.65 -24.86
N LEU A 15 19.07 3.69 -24.13
CA LEU A 15 18.83 2.77 -23.02
C LEU A 15 18.78 1.32 -23.50
N HIS A 16 18.10 1.07 -24.62
CA HIS A 16 18.01 -0.25 -25.23
C HIS A 16 19.40 -0.80 -25.60
N ARG A 17 20.25 0.03 -26.21
CA ARG A 17 21.62 -0.35 -26.59
C ARG A 17 22.46 -0.69 -25.37
N LYS A 18 22.40 0.15 -24.33
CA LYS A 18 23.14 -0.08 -23.09
C LYS A 18 22.65 -1.35 -22.38
N ALA A 19 21.34 -1.56 -22.37
CA ALA A 19 20.75 -2.77 -21.77
C ALA A 19 21.18 -4.03 -22.49
N LYS A 20 21.19 -4.02 -23.82
CA LYS A 20 21.69 -5.16 -24.61
C LYS A 20 23.16 -5.48 -24.34
N ALA A 21 24.00 -4.47 -24.27
CA ALA A 21 25.41 -4.62 -23.95
C ALA A 21 25.60 -5.23 -22.56
N THR A 22 24.86 -4.74 -21.58
CA THR A 22 24.91 -5.25 -20.19
C THR A 22 24.47 -6.69 -20.12
N ALA A 23 23.37 -7.03 -20.78
CA ALA A 23 22.86 -8.41 -20.83
C ALA A 23 23.87 -9.36 -21.43
N ALA A 24 24.52 -8.95 -22.52
CA ALA A 24 25.56 -9.75 -23.17
C ALA A 24 26.76 -9.98 -22.25
N LEU A 25 27.19 -8.96 -21.51
CA LEU A 25 28.29 -9.09 -20.54
C LEU A 25 27.96 -10.05 -19.41
N GLU A 26 26.69 -10.06 -18.97
CA GLU A 26 26.22 -10.94 -17.88
C GLU A 26 25.81 -12.32 -18.38
N GLY A 27 25.78 -12.54 -19.70
CA GLY A 27 25.38 -13.82 -20.27
C GLY A 27 23.91 -14.15 -20.13
N ILE A 28 23.05 -13.12 -20.03
CA ILE A 28 21.60 -13.27 -19.90
C ILE A 28 20.89 -12.62 -21.08
N THR A 29 19.60 -12.92 -21.25
CA THR A 29 18.79 -12.27 -22.28
C THR A 29 18.40 -10.85 -21.83
N LEU A 30 18.00 -10.01 -22.79
CA LEU A 30 17.49 -8.68 -22.48
C LEU A 30 16.24 -8.74 -21.59
N LYS A 31 15.36 -9.71 -21.86
CA LYS A 31 14.17 -9.94 -21.03
C LYS A 31 14.55 -10.24 -19.58
N GLU A 32 15.52 -11.13 -19.37
CA GLU A 32 16.01 -11.49 -18.04
C GLU A 32 16.61 -10.28 -17.32
N LEU A 33 17.38 -9.46 -18.05
CA LEU A 33 17.95 -8.24 -17.49
C LEU A 33 16.85 -7.26 -17.03
N ILE A 34 15.84 -7.05 -17.85
CA ILE A 34 14.71 -6.15 -17.51
C ILE A 34 13.97 -6.66 -16.28
N LEU A 35 13.67 -7.95 -16.23
CA LEU A 35 12.99 -8.54 -15.07
C LEU A 35 13.83 -8.45 -13.81
N LYS A 36 15.12 -8.70 -13.91
CA LYS A 36 16.06 -8.59 -12.79
C LYS A 36 16.15 -7.15 -12.28
N ALA A 37 16.33 -6.19 -13.19
CA ALA A 37 16.42 -4.78 -12.84
C ALA A 37 15.13 -4.27 -12.18
N LEU A 38 13.98 -4.68 -12.71
CA LEU A 38 12.67 -4.30 -12.15
C LEU A 38 12.48 -4.90 -10.76
N ALA A 39 12.81 -6.19 -10.59
CA ALA A 39 12.71 -6.86 -9.30
C ALA A 39 13.60 -6.17 -8.24
N GLU A 40 14.85 -5.86 -8.59
CA GLU A 40 15.77 -5.18 -7.69
C GLU A 40 15.28 -3.78 -7.31
N TYR A 41 14.75 -3.05 -8.28
CA TYR A 41 14.20 -1.71 -8.04
C TYR A 41 13.00 -1.76 -7.10
N VAL A 42 12.07 -2.67 -7.34
CA VAL A 42 10.87 -2.84 -6.51
C VAL A 42 11.26 -3.24 -5.09
N ASP A 43 12.18 -4.20 -4.93
CA ASP A 43 12.67 -4.62 -3.62
C ASP A 43 13.33 -3.46 -2.85
N ARG A 44 14.14 -2.67 -3.55
CA ARG A 44 14.78 -1.49 -2.95
C ARG A 44 13.75 -0.46 -2.48
N GLN A 45 12.72 -0.20 -3.30
CA GLN A 45 11.67 0.74 -2.95
C GLN A 45 10.85 0.24 -1.76
N GLN A 46 10.52 -1.03 -1.73
CA GLN A 46 9.81 -1.62 -0.60
C GLN A 46 10.63 -1.53 0.69
N SER A 47 11.91 -1.88 0.64
CA SER A 47 12.80 -1.74 1.79
C SER A 47 12.95 -0.29 2.24
N HIS A 48 12.98 0.64 1.29
CA HIS A 48 13.09 2.07 1.58
C HIS A 48 11.78 2.63 2.12
N MET A 49 10.65 2.20 1.56
CA MET A 49 9.31 2.61 2.02
C MET A 49 9.01 2.07 3.42
N THR A 50 9.46 0.85 3.73
CA THR A 50 9.26 0.29 5.06
C THR A 50 10.23 0.87 6.09
N GLY A 51 11.49 1.20 5.72
CA GLY A 51 12.46 1.99 6.51
C GLY A 51 12.38 1.86 8.04
N GLY A 52 12.07 0.67 8.57
CA GLY A 52 11.82 0.44 9.97
C GLY A 52 10.36 0.57 10.39
N LYS A 53 9.46 1.03 9.52
CA LYS A 53 8.02 1.06 9.79
C LYS A 53 7.34 -0.23 9.33
N PRO A 54 6.20 -0.61 9.93
CA PRO A 54 5.46 -1.81 9.51
C PRO A 54 4.95 -1.70 8.07
N THR A 55 4.78 -2.85 7.41
CA THR A 55 4.15 -2.87 6.08
C THR A 55 2.67 -2.52 6.19
N LEU A 56 2.06 -2.12 5.06
CA LEU A 56 0.63 -1.84 5.02
C LEU A 56 -0.18 -3.07 5.49
N GLU A 57 0.22 -4.27 5.06
CA GLU A 57 -0.46 -5.51 5.41
C GLU A 57 -0.37 -5.81 6.91
N GLU A 58 0.79 -5.57 7.53
CA GLU A 58 0.96 -5.70 8.98
C GLU A 58 0.06 -4.71 9.73
N LEU A 59 -0.06 -3.48 9.25
CA LEU A 59 -0.92 -2.47 9.85
C LEU A 59 -2.40 -2.82 9.68
N LEU A 60 -2.79 -3.37 8.52
CA LEU A 60 -4.17 -3.82 8.30
C LEU A 60 -4.54 -4.96 9.24
N LEU A 61 -3.62 -5.90 9.47
CA LEU A 61 -3.82 -7.00 10.41
C LEU A 61 -4.02 -6.46 11.83
N LYS A 62 -3.19 -5.52 12.25
CA LYS A 62 -3.32 -4.90 13.57
C LYS A 62 -4.63 -4.15 13.72
N CYS A 63 -5.02 -3.39 12.70
CA CYS A 63 -6.30 -2.69 12.69
C CYS A 63 -7.47 -3.65 12.82
N GLU A 64 -7.42 -4.77 12.08
CA GLU A 64 -8.46 -5.81 12.14
C GLU A 64 -8.54 -6.44 13.53
N GLU A 65 -7.41 -6.77 14.13
CA GLU A 65 -7.35 -7.32 15.49
C GLU A 65 -7.93 -6.33 16.51
N ASP A 66 -7.58 -5.07 16.41
CA ASP A 66 -8.08 -4.02 17.29
C ASP A 66 -9.59 -3.80 17.08
N LEU A 67 -10.08 -3.85 15.83
CA LEU A 67 -11.50 -3.77 15.54
C LEU A 67 -12.27 -4.91 16.20
N GLU A 68 -11.76 -6.14 16.09
CA GLU A 68 -12.41 -7.30 16.69
C GLU A 68 -12.47 -7.17 18.20
N ARG A 69 -11.37 -6.78 18.83
CA ARG A 69 -11.27 -6.64 20.28
C ARG A 69 -12.12 -5.50 20.84
N ILE A 70 -12.11 -4.35 20.15
CA ILE A 70 -12.71 -3.10 20.67
C ILE A 70 -14.15 -2.93 20.20
N VAL A 71 -14.42 -3.21 18.92
CA VAL A 71 -15.72 -2.94 18.28
C VAL A 71 -16.57 -4.19 18.14
N GLY A 72 -15.97 -5.26 17.60
CA GLY A 72 -16.65 -6.52 17.41
C GLY A 72 -16.30 -7.20 16.09
N PRO A 73 -16.72 -8.48 15.92
CA PRO A 73 -16.33 -9.30 14.77
C PRO A 73 -16.90 -8.80 13.43
N THR A 74 -18.04 -8.14 13.43
CA THR A 74 -18.68 -7.69 12.18
C THR A 74 -17.81 -6.66 11.45
N GLU A 75 -17.32 -5.65 12.15
CA GLU A 75 -16.47 -4.62 11.56
C GLU A 75 -15.09 -5.18 11.19
N ALA A 76 -14.53 -6.04 12.03
CA ALA A 76 -13.27 -6.72 11.74
C ALA A 76 -13.38 -7.57 10.47
N LYS A 77 -14.48 -8.28 10.29
CA LYS A 77 -14.72 -9.11 9.12
C LYS A 77 -14.82 -8.28 7.83
N ARG A 78 -15.44 -7.12 7.89
CA ARG A 78 -15.52 -6.21 6.74
C ARG A 78 -14.15 -5.75 6.29
N LEU A 79 -13.29 -5.37 7.22
CA LEU A 79 -11.92 -5.00 6.90
C LEU A 79 -11.11 -6.22 6.45
N GLY A 80 -11.35 -7.39 7.04
CA GLY A 80 -10.61 -8.62 6.78
C GLY A 80 -10.58 -9.07 5.32
N LYS A 81 -11.45 -8.54 4.49
CA LYS A 81 -11.42 -8.79 3.03
C LYS A 81 -10.12 -8.35 2.37
N TRP A 82 -9.31 -7.54 3.03
CA TRP A 82 -8.00 -7.14 2.50
C TRP A 82 -7.12 -8.35 2.16
N ARG A 83 -7.33 -9.48 2.85
CA ARG A 83 -6.56 -10.71 2.61
C ARG A 83 -6.75 -11.26 1.20
N GLU A 84 -7.91 -11.03 0.58
CA GLU A 84 -8.16 -11.44 -0.81
C GLU A 84 -7.24 -10.72 -1.78
N PHE A 85 -6.73 -9.55 -1.39
CA PHE A 85 -5.86 -8.71 -2.21
C PHE A 85 -4.41 -8.73 -1.73
N LYS A 86 -4.06 -9.61 -0.81
CA LYS A 86 -2.71 -9.72 -0.28
C LYS A 86 -1.69 -9.93 -1.39
N GLY A 87 -0.64 -9.09 -1.40
CA GLY A 87 0.38 -9.14 -2.43
C GLY A 87 -0.02 -8.46 -3.74
N ASN A 88 -1.22 -7.92 -3.86
CA ASN A 88 -1.72 -7.25 -5.05
C ASN A 88 -2.14 -5.82 -4.73
N TYR A 89 -1.19 -4.90 -4.71
CA TYR A 89 -1.44 -3.50 -4.34
C TYR A 89 -2.35 -2.77 -5.33
N LEU A 90 -2.40 -3.20 -6.59
CA LEU A 90 -3.32 -2.62 -7.57
C LEU A 90 -4.78 -2.76 -7.15
N ARG A 91 -5.11 -3.80 -6.38
CA ARG A 91 -6.44 -4.03 -5.83
C ARG A 91 -6.54 -3.69 -4.35
N LEU A 92 -5.48 -3.91 -3.60
CA LEU A 92 -5.46 -3.67 -2.17
C LEU A 92 -5.64 -2.18 -1.84
N ILE A 93 -4.90 -1.30 -2.51
CA ILE A 93 -4.97 0.15 -2.25
C ILE A 93 -6.37 0.71 -2.52
N PRO A 94 -7.04 0.44 -3.66
CA PRO A 94 -8.42 0.88 -3.85
C PRO A 94 -9.40 0.35 -2.79
N PHE A 95 -9.21 -0.89 -2.36
CA PHE A 95 -10.02 -1.46 -1.28
C PHE A 95 -9.86 -0.69 0.03
N VAL A 96 -8.62 -0.41 0.42
CA VAL A 96 -8.32 0.33 1.65
C VAL A 96 -8.85 1.75 1.58
N GLN A 97 -8.70 2.41 0.43
CA GLN A 97 -9.26 3.75 0.19
C GLN A 97 -10.78 3.75 0.38
N TRP A 98 -11.44 2.76 -0.20
CA TRP A 98 -12.89 2.64 -0.05
C TRP A 98 -13.31 2.43 1.39
N ARG A 99 -12.61 1.55 2.12
CA ARG A 99 -12.88 1.31 3.54
C ARG A 99 -12.66 2.56 4.39
N LEU A 100 -11.66 3.34 4.06
CA LEU A 100 -11.40 4.61 4.74
C LEU A 100 -12.58 5.57 4.58
N ARG A 101 -13.11 5.71 3.37
CA ARG A 101 -14.27 6.58 3.09
C ARG A 101 -15.53 6.07 3.77
N ALA A 102 -15.70 4.76 3.86
CA ALA A 102 -16.88 4.14 4.45
C ALA A 102 -16.85 4.07 5.98
N ALA A 103 -15.75 4.49 6.61
CA ALA A 103 -15.57 4.37 8.05
C ALA A 103 -16.54 5.25 8.84
N ASN A 104 -17.09 4.67 9.91
CA ASN A 104 -18.01 5.35 10.80
C ASN A 104 -17.25 6.10 11.91
N GLU A 105 -17.52 7.38 12.09
CA GLU A 105 -16.85 8.21 13.11
C GLU A 105 -16.94 7.63 14.52
N LYS A 106 -18.06 7.05 14.90
CA LYS A 106 -18.23 6.45 16.22
C LYS A 106 -17.26 5.31 16.45
N ILE A 107 -17.05 4.50 15.42
CA ILE A 107 -16.09 3.39 15.45
C ILE A 107 -14.67 3.92 15.56
N ILE A 108 -14.34 4.94 14.78
CA ILE A 108 -13.03 5.59 14.81
C ILE A 108 -12.71 6.15 16.20
N HIS A 109 -13.67 6.89 16.77
CA HIS A 109 -13.50 7.48 18.09
C HIS A 109 -13.35 6.42 19.17
N LYS A 110 -14.08 5.31 19.06
CA LYS A 110 -13.95 4.20 20.00
C LYS A 110 -12.57 3.56 19.91
N LEU A 111 -12.06 3.31 18.68
CA LEU A 111 -10.72 2.80 18.49
C LEU A 111 -9.66 3.71 19.08
N GLU A 112 -9.73 5.01 18.80
CA GLU A 112 -8.78 6.00 19.31
C GLU A 112 -8.79 6.06 20.84
N ARG A 113 -9.98 6.06 21.45
CA ARG A 113 -10.16 6.14 22.90
C ARG A 113 -9.57 4.92 23.61
N GLU A 114 -9.67 3.73 22.98
CA GLU A 114 -9.19 2.46 23.54
C GLU A 114 -7.74 2.14 23.14
N GLY A 115 -7.07 3.05 22.43
CA GLY A 115 -5.70 2.86 22.00
C GLY A 115 -5.53 1.90 20.82
N GLY A 116 -6.60 1.66 20.05
CA GLY A 116 -6.56 0.82 18.84
C GLY A 116 -6.08 1.58 17.62
N LEU A 117 -5.66 0.84 16.59
CA LEU A 117 -5.20 1.40 15.33
C LEU A 117 -6.37 1.52 14.35
N SER A 118 -6.64 2.73 13.85
CA SER A 118 -7.66 2.98 12.84
C SER A 118 -7.04 3.10 11.44
N LEU A 119 -7.87 2.92 10.40
CA LEU A 119 -7.43 3.16 9.02
C LEU A 119 -6.99 4.62 8.82
N GLU A 120 -7.65 5.55 9.50
CA GLU A 120 -7.32 6.97 9.46
C GLU A 120 -5.89 7.21 9.94
N ARG A 121 -5.46 6.53 11.00
CA ARG A 121 -4.08 6.61 11.49
C ARG A 121 -3.09 5.97 10.54
N ILE A 122 -3.45 4.85 9.94
CA ILE A 122 -2.61 4.21 8.91
C ILE A 122 -2.38 5.18 7.76
N ALA A 123 -3.45 5.84 7.29
CA ALA A 123 -3.37 6.78 6.20
C ALA A 123 -2.53 8.01 6.53
N LEU A 124 -2.72 8.59 7.72
CA LEU A 124 -2.06 9.84 8.08
C LEU A 124 -0.62 9.65 8.58
N ASP A 125 -0.40 8.62 9.40
CA ASP A 125 0.87 8.47 10.12
C ASP A 125 1.86 7.55 9.41
N TYR A 126 1.40 6.62 8.57
CA TYR A 126 2.25 5.59 7.98
C TYR A 126 2.35 5.66 6.45
N TYR A 127 1.21 5.73 5.75
CA TYR A 127 1.17 5.61 4.29
C TYR A 127 0.28 6.67 3.61
N PRO A 128 0.53 7.97 3.84
CA PRO A 128 -0.28 9.01 3.21
C PRO A 128 -0.21 8.99 1.69
N GLU A 129 0.88 8.47 1.13
CA GLU A 129 1.10 8.38 -0.31
C GLU A 129 0.09 7.47 -1.04
N PHE A 130 -0.60 6.59 -0.31
CA PHE A 130 -1.59 5.68 -0.90
C PHE A 130 -3.00 6.29 -0.96
N PHE A 131 -3.17 7.50 -0.46
CA PHE A 131 -4.49 8.12 -0.35
C PHE A 131 -4.53 9.49 -1.01
N ASN A 132 -5.73 9.88 -1.47
CA ASN A 132 -5.93 11.19 -2.07
C ASN A 132 -5.87 12.28 -0.98
N PRO A 133 -5.46 13.53 -1.32
CA PRO A 133 -5.45 14.62 -0.35
C PRO A 133 -6.80 14.86 0.32
N SER A 134 -7.92 14.70 -0.43
CA SER A 134 -9.27 14.83 0.11
C SER A 134 -9.59 13.76 1.15
N ASP A 135 -9.15 12.52 0.92
CA ASP A 135 -9.33 11.42 1.86
C ASP A 135 -8.52 11.64 3.13
N LEU A 136 -7.30 12.16 3.00
CA LEU A 136 -6.45 12.49 4.14
C LEU A 136 -7.05 13.62 4.98
N GLN A 137 -7.61 14.63 4.34
CA GLN A 137 -8.26 15.73 5.04
C GLN A 137 -9.50 15.25 5.80
N GLU A 138 -10.30 14.41 5.17
CA GLU A 138 -11.47 13.82 5.81
C GLU A 138 -11.06 12.94 7.00
N ALA A 139 -9.98 12.18 6.87
CA ALA A 139 -9.44 11.38 7.97
C ALA A 139 -9.03 12.25 9.15
N ARG A 140 -8.38 13.40 8.90
CA ARG A 140 -8.03 14.37 9.96
C ARG A 140 -9.28 14.88 10.68
N ILE A 141 -10.31 15.22 9.92
CA ILE A 141 -11.58 15.69 10.48
C ILE A 141 -12.21 14.63 11.38
N LYS A 142 -12.28 13.39 10.91
CA LYS A 142 -12.84 12.27 11.66
C LYS A 142 -12.06 11.97 12.94
N LEU A 143 -10.75 12.18 12.93
CA LEU A 143 -9.90 12.00 14.12
C LEU A 143 -9.95 13.21 15.05
N GLY A 144 -10.56 14.32 14.64
CA GLY A 144 -10.60 15.54 15.42
C GLY A 144 -9.28 16.32 15.40
N ILE A 145 -8.41 16.05 14.43
CA ILE A 145 -7.16 16.79 14.26
C ILE A 145 -7.45 18.11 13.56
N LYS A 146 -7.10 19.21 14.21
CA LYS A 146 -7.27 20.53 13.63
C LYS A 146 -6.16 20.79 12.61
N GLU A 147 -6.55 21.32 11.43
CA GLU A 147 -5.55 21.77 10.47
C GLU A 147 -4.87 23.03 11.03
N GLU A 148 -3.53 22.99 11.00
CA GLU A 148 -2.75 24.20 11.19
C GLU A 148 -2.68 24.89 9.83
N LEU A 149 -3.25 26.08 9.77
CA LEU A 149 -3.13 26.93 8.60
C LEU A 149 -1.82 27.68 8.64
#